data_cd8b830bc39818fe70bd53475d730f2f
#
_entry.id   cd8b830bc39818fe70bd53475d730f2f
#
_cell.length_a   1.000
_cell.length_b   1.000
_cell.length_c   1.000
_cell.angle_alpha   90.00
_cell.angle_beta   90.00
_cell.angle_gamma   90.00
#
_symmetry.space_group_name_H-M   'P 1'
#
loop_
_entity.id
_entity.type
_entity.pdbx_description
1 polymer ?
#
loop_
_entity_poly.entity_id
_entity_poly.type
_entity_poly.pdbx_seq_one_letter_code
_entity_poly.pdbx_strand_id
1 'polypeptide(L)'
;MAVYSIKYLFFTIECQMNRFFAFLYLAVFVTACAECEVIPGMKTAFYGITQDGDTVTQYTLTNVSGAQFKVIDYGCRVTNIMVPDREGKMADVVLGYENLKDYETGAERFFGALLGRYANRIAGGNFMIDSVRYQLSCNESPNGRPGHLHGGVKGFDRVMWKAMPV
;
A
#
# COMPACT_ATOMS: atom_id res chain seq x y z
N MET A 1 -28.58 19.10 -4.35
CA MET A 1 -28.11 18.94 -2.96
C MET A 1 -29.11 18.05 -2.26
N ALA A 2 -28.88 16.73 -2.24
CA ALA A 2 -29.79 15.75 -1.66
C ALA A 2 -29.07 15.08 -0.49
N VAL A 3 -29.56 15.36 0.71
CA VAL A 3 -29.08 14.78 1.97
C VAL A 3 -29.87 13.50 2.19
N TYR A 4 -29.23 12.33 2.10
CA TYR A 4 -29.86 11.07 2.49
C TYR A 4 -29.61 10.84 3.99
N SER A 5 -30.68 10.98 4.78
CA SER A 5 -30.71 10.62 6.18
C SER A 5 -31.16 9.16 6.31
N ILE A 6 -30.27 8.28 6.79
CA ILE A 6 -30.63 6.91 7.15
C ILE A 6 -31.01 6.91 8.62
N LYS A 7 -32.32 6.75 8.90
CA LYS A 7 -32.83 6.50 10.23
C LYS A 7 -32.75 5.02 10.54
N TYR A 8 -31.96 4.66 11.55
CA TYR A 8 -32.00 3.31 12.13
C TYR A 8 -33.26 3.15 12.98
N LEU A 9 -34.09 2.20 12.59
CA LEU A 9 -35.28 1.81 13.34
C LEU A 9 -34.86 0.79 14.43
N PHE A 10 -34.79 1.22 15.68
CA PHE A 10 -34.62 0.30 16.81
C PHE A 10 -35.98 -0.38 17.09
N PHE A 11 -36.05 -1.68 16.87
CA PHE A 11 -37.13 -2.52 17.36
C PHE A 11 -36.75 -2.97 18.77
N THR A 12 -37.44 -2.44 19.78
CA THR A 12 -37.44 -2.99 21.14
C THR A 12 -38.49 -4.07 21.21
N ILE A 13 -38.05 -5.34 21.33
CA ILE A 13 -38.96 -6.45 21.64
C ILE A 13 -38.98 -6.58 23.16
N GLU A 14 -40.04 -6.11 23.81
CA GLU A 14 -40.35 -6.46 25.18
C GLU A 14 -40.93 -7.86 25.25
N CYS A 15 -40.16 -8.78 25.79
CA CYS A 15 -40.62 -10.12 26.08
C CYS A 15 -41.25 -10.13 27.48
N GLN A 16 -42.59 -10.11 27.58
CA GLN A 16 -43.29 -10.43 28.83
C GLN A 16 -43.10 -11.92 29.15
N MET A 17 -42.28 -12.17 30.16
CA MET A 17 -42.14 -13.53 30.73
C MET A 17 -43.38 -13.94 31.49
N ASN A 18 -44.16 -14.85 30.95
CA ASN A 18 -45.14 -15.60 31.69
C ASN A 18 -44.48 -16.86 32.27
N ARG A 19 -44.58 -16.99 33.62
CA ARG A 19 -44.01 -18.13 34.37
C ARG A 19 -44.78 -19.41 34.01
N PHE A 20 -44.05 -20.43 33.62
CA PHE A 20 -44.21 -21.87 33.76
C PHE A 20 -43.65 -22.57 32.53
N PHE A 21 -42.44 -23.07 32.64
CA PHE A 21 -42.04 -24.43 32.24
C PHE A 21 -40.53 -24.54 32.44
N ALA A 22 -40.21 -25.39 33.38
CA ALA A 22 -38.87 -25.84 33.65
C ALA A 22 -38.42 -26.88 32.60
N PHE A 23 -37.11 -26.96 32.37
CA PHE A 23 -36.34 -28.01 31.73
C PHE A 23 -36.46 -28.20 30.20
N LEU A 24 -35.51 -27.57 29.46
CA LEU A 24 -34.47 -28.29 28.71
C LEU A 24 -33.46 -27.24 28.21
N TYR A 25 -32.36 -27.04 28.93
CA TYR A 25 -31.22 -26.28 28.44
C TYR A 25 -30.48 -27.16 27.42
N LEU A 26 -30.86 -27.05 26.16
CA LEU A 26 -29.98 -27.39 25.04
C LEU A 26 -29.09 -26.18 24.78
N ALA A 27 -27.91 -26.17 25.35
CA ALA A 27 -26.89 -25.17 25.05
C ALA A 27 -26.45 -25.36 23.60
N VAL A 28 -27.12 -24.66 22.67
CA VAL A 28 -26.59 -24.44 21.34
C VAL A 28 -25.47 -23.42 21.51
N PHE A 29 -24.25 -23.90 21.58
CA PHE A 29 -23.07 -23.09 21.37
C PHE A 29 -23.12 -22.64 19.88
N VAL A 30 -23.78 -21.54 19.62
CA VAL A 30 -23.54 -20.77 18.40
C VAL A 30 -22.14 -20.21 18.58
N THR A 31 -21.15 -20.90 18.03
CA THR A 31 -19.85 -20.29 17.75
C THR A 31 -20.13 -19.22 16.71
N ALA A 32 -20.44 -18.02 17.18
CA ALA A 32 -20.38 -16.83 16.36
C ALA A 32 -18.91 -16.69 15.93
N CYS A 33 -18.61 -17.22 14.74
CA CYS A 33 -17.41 -16.82 14.03
C CYS A 33 -17.56 -15.30 13.90
N ALA A 34 -16.79 -14.54 14.65
CA ALA A 34 -16.73 -13.10 14.49
C ALA A 34 -16.14 -12.89 13.08
N GLU A 35 -17.01 -12.75 12.09
CA GLU A 35 -16.59 -12.25 10.79
C GLU A 35 -15.95 -10.89 11.07
N CYS A 36 -14.65 -10.84 10.85
CA CYS A 36 -13.90 -9.60 11.01
C CYS A 36 -14.43 -8.63 9.94
N GLU A 37 -15.27 -7.70 10.36
CA GLU A 37 -15.87 -6.71 9.46
C GLU A 37 -14.75 -5.90 8.81
N VAL A 38 -14.59 -6.06 7.51
CA VAL A 38 -13.61 -5.32 6.73
C VAL A 38 -14.11 -3.88 6.59
N ILE A 39 -13.44 -2.95 7.24
CA ILE A 39 -13.72 -1.51 7.12
C ILE A 39 -12.91 -0.96 5.95
N PRO A 40 -13.55 -0.67 4.80
CA PRO A 40 -12.86 -0.05 3.68
C PRO A 40 -12.34 1.33 4.05
N GLY A 41 -11.21 1.73 3.48
CA GLY A 41 -10.68 3.07 3.72
C GLY A 41 -9.17 3.14 3.66
N MET A 42 -8.66 4.29 4.07
CA MET A 42 -7.24 4.57 4.16
C MET A 42 -6.80 4.66 5.62
N LYS A 43 -5.72 3.96 5.96
CA LYS A 43 -5.03 4.08 7.24
C LYS A 43 -3.59 4.51 7.00
N THR A 44 -3.03 5.26 7.94
CA THR A 44 -1.62 5.65 7.92
C THR A 44 -0.90 5.08 9.14
N ALA A 45 0.38 4.76 8.96
CA ALA A 45 1.24 4.28 10.04
C ALA A 45 2.67 4.81 9.84
N PHE A 46 3.40 4.98 10.93
CA PHE A 46 4.83 5.23 10.88
C PHE A 46 5.54 4.00 10.27
N TYR A 47 6.43 4.24 9.29
CA TYR A 47 7.18 3.16 8.64
C TYR A 47 8.67 3.18 9.00
N GLY A 48 9.26 4.36 9.14
CA GLY A 48 10.67 4.53 9.50
C GLY A 48 11.15 5.97 9.38
N ILE A 49 12.46 6.14 9.56
CA ILE A 49 13.16 7.41 9.35
C ILE A 49 14.28 7.14 8.35
N THR A 50 14.36 7.95 7.27
CA THR A 50 15.43 7.85 6.26
C THR A 50 16.78 8.18 6.85
N GLN A 51 17.87 7.84 6.15
CA GLN A 51 19.22 8.25 6.54
C GLN A 51 19.39 9.79 6.55
N ASP A 52 18.60 10.51 5.77
CA ASP A 52 18.56 11.98 5.74
C ASP A 52 17.72 12.59 6.88
N GLY A 53 17.04 11.76 7.71
CA GLY A 53 16.22 12.18 8.84
C GLY A 53 14.76 12.44 8.52
N ASP A 54 14.28 12.15 7.31
CA ASP A 54 12.88 12.30 6.93
C ASP A 54 12.02 11.18 7.51
N THR A 55 10.87 11.53 8.08
CA THR A 55 9.89 10.54 8.55
C THR A 55 9.12 9.94 7.39
N VAL A 56 9.10 8.62 7.30
CA VAL A 56 8.40 7.86 6.26
C VAL A 56 7.09 7.31 6.81
N THR A 57 6.00 7.57 6.07
CA THR A 57 4.65 7.12 6.39
C THR A 57 4.21 6.02 5.43
N GLN A 58 3.62 4.96 5.97
CA GLN A 58 2.93 3.95 5.17
C GLN A 58 1.44 4.27 5.10
N TYR A 59 0.90 4.19 3.91
CA TYR A 59 -0.53 4.32 3.59
C TYR A 59 -1.07 2.95 3.23
N THR A 60 -2.12 2.50 3.92
CA THR A 60 -2.81 1.25 3.63
C THR A 60 -4.21 1.58 3.12
N LEU A 61 -4.49 1.20 1.89
CA LEU A 61 -5.81 1.28 1.27
C LEU A 61 -6.45 -0.10 1.36
N THR A 62 -7.68 -0.17 1.86
CA THR A 62 -8.44 -1.42 1.97
C THR A 62 -9.75 -1.28 1.18
N ASN A 63 -10.05 -2.23 0.32
CA ASN A 63 -11.31 -2.27 -0.41
C ASN A 63 -12.38 -3.06 0.35
N VAL A 64 -13.60 -3.09 -0.19
CA VAL A 64 -14.76 -3.78 0.42
C VAL A 64 -14.59 -5.30 0.54
N SER A 65 -13.73 -5.92 -0.25
CA SER A 65 -13.42 -7.35 -0.18
C SER A 65 -12.22 -7.68 0.73
N GLY A 66 -11.66 -6.69 1.41
CA GLY A 66 -10.52 -6.87 2.32
C GLY A 66 -9.16 -6.88 1.65
N ALA A 67 -9.08 -6.77 0.32
CA ALA A 67 -7.79 -6.65 -0.34
C ALA A 67 -7.11 -5.32 0.06
N GLN A 68 -5.80 -5.36 0.25
CA GLN A 68 -5.03 -4.20 0.71
C GLN A 68 -3.93 -3.84 -0.27
N PHE A 69 -3.74 -2.53 -0.44
CA PHE A 69 -2.62 -1.93 -1.14
C PHE A 69 -1.86 -1.06 -0.15
N LYS A 70 -0.57 -1.35 0.05
CA LYS A 70 0.28 -0.56 0.95
C LYS A 70 1.36 0.15 0.16
N VAL A 71 1.53 1.43 0.43
CA VAL A 71 2.52 2.30 -0.21
C VAL A 71 3.18 3.19 0.83
N ILE A 72 4.47 3.46 0.68
CA ILE A 72 5.20 4.43 1.49
C ILE A 72 5.49 5.68 0.68
N ASP A 73 5.60 6.83 1.37
CA ASP A 73 5.90 8.11 0.75
C ASP A 73 7.38 8.28 0.33
N TYR A 74 8.30 7.43 0.81
CA TYR A 74 9.66 7.35 0.27
C TYR A 74 9.68 6.58 -1.06
N GLY A 75 9.95 7.27 -2.14
CA GLY A 75 9.99 6.70 -3.49
C GLY A 75 8.63 6.30 -4.04
N CYS A 76 7.52 6.67 -3.39
CA CYS A 76 6.15 6.22 -3.70
C CYS A 76 6.12 4.70 -3.95
N ARG A 77 6.70 3.93 -3.00
CA ARG A 77 6.93 2.50 -3.14
C ARG A 77 5.74 1.69 -2.69
N VAL A 78 5.29 0.80 -3.55
CA VAL A 78 4.37 -0.27 -3.15
C VAL A 78 5.15 -1.27 -2.30
N THR A 79 4.75 -1.43 -1.06
CA THR A 79 5.38 -2.37 -0.12
C THR A 79 4.65 -3.70 -0.06
N ASN A 80 3.32 -3.69 -0.20
CA ASN A 80 2.51 -4.90 -0.17
C ASN A 80 1.26 -4.75 -1.05
N ILE A 81 0.85 -5.85 -1.66
CA ILE A 81 -0.48 -6.03 -2.26
C ILE A 81 -1.04 -7.33 -1.70
N MET A 82 -1.96 -7.20 -0.72
CA MET A 82 -2.60 -8.33 -0.07
C MET A 82 -3.89 -8.68 -0.82
N VAL A 83 -3.96 -9.87 -1.36
CA VAL A 83 -5.13 -10.38 -2.08
C VAL A 83 -5.52 -11.77 -1.57
N PRO A 84 -6.81 -12.15 -1.60
CA PRO A 84 -7.21 -13.50 -1.24
C PRO A 84 -6.88 -14.49 -2.36
N ASP A 85 -6.47 -15.68 -1.99
CA ASP A 85 -6.44 -16.83 -2.88
C ASP A 85 -7.86 -17.40 -3.11
N ARG A 86 -7.98 -18.53 -3.82
CA ARG A 86 -9.27 -19.17 -4.11
C ARG A 86 -9.99 -19.71 -2.87
N GLU A 87 -9.24 -19.95 -1.79
CA GLU A 87 -9.74 -20.38 -0.48
C GLU A 87 -10.05 -19.19 0.45
N GLY A 88 -9.84 -17.94 -0.01
CA GLY A 88 -10.04 -16.71 0.76
C GLY A 88 -8.88 -16.35 1.69
N LYS A 89 -7.76 -17.08 1.65
CA LYS A 89 -6.57 -16.78 2.44
C LYS A 89 -5.81 -15.62 1.84
N MET A 90 -5.59 -14.57 2.64
CA MET A 90 -4.83 -13.37 2.22
C MET A 90 -3.34 -13.68 2.09
N ALA A 91 -2.75 -13.28 0.96
CA ALA A 91 -1.32 -13.38 0.72
C ALA A 91 -0.78 -12.11 0.05
N ASP A 92 0.46 -11.76 0.35
CA ASP A 92 1.18 -10.70 -0.35
C ASP A 92 1.71 -11.22 -1.69
N VAL A 93 1.46 -10.50 -2.76
CA VAL A 93 1.88 -10.86 -4.12
C VAL A 93 2.96 -9.94 -4.68
N VAL A 94 3.55 -9.09 -3.84
CA VAL A 94 4.61 -8.13 -4.24
C VAL A 94 5.94 -8.51 -3.62
N LEU A 95 7.00 -8.45 -4.41
CA LEU A 95 8.36 -8.53 -3.90
C LEU A 95 8.77 -7.18 -3.30
N GLY A 96 9.32 -7.22 -2.09
CA GLY A 96 9.77 -6.03 -1.38
C GLY A 96 10.64 -6.37 -0.18
N TYR A 97 10.99 -5.35 0.58
CA TYR A 97 11.71 -5.47 1.84
C TYR A 97 10.76 -5.21 3.02
N GLU A 98 11.09 -5.76 4.17
CA GLU A 98 10.28 -5.60 5.38
C GLU A 98 10.50 -4.26 6.09
N ASN A 99 11.63 -3.59 5.81
CA ASN A 99 12.00 -2.37 6.50
C ASN A 99 12.57 -1.30 5.55
N LEU A 100 12.53 -0.04 5.98
CA LEU A 100 12.97 1.11 5.19
C LEU A 100 14.45 1.06 4.83
N LYS A 101 15.30 0.63 5.76
CA LYS A 101 16.75 0.58 5.57
C LYS A 101 17.13 -0.26 4.33
N ASP A 102 16.46 -1.38 4.13
CA ASP A 102 16.74 -2.26 2.99
C ASP A 102 16.26 -1.64 1.67
N TYR A 103 15.23 -0.82 1.68
CA TYR A 103 14.84 0.00 0.51
C TYR A 103 15.85 1.10 0.18
N GLU A 104 16.56 1.65 1.16
CA GLU A 104 17.59 2.66 0.94
C GLU A 104 18.92 2.06 0.46
N THR A 105 19.32 0.88 1.00
CA THR A 105 20.67 0.33 0.87
C THR A 105 20.73 -1.08 0.28
N GLY A 106 19.59 -1.76 0.10
CA GLY A 106 19.52 -3.11 -0.40
C GLY A 106 19.94 -3.24 -1.87
N ALA A 107 20.24 -4.48 -2.28
CA ALA A 107 20.73 -4.78 -3.61
C ALA A 107 19.69 -4.47 -4.71
N GLU A 108 18.40 -4.71 -4.42
CA GLU A 108 17.29 -4.49 -5.37
C GLU A 108 16.63 -3.13 -5.15
N ARG A 109 17.28 -2.12 -5.66
CA ARG A 109 16.90 -0.71 -5.50
C ARG A 109 15.45 -0.39 -5.89
N PHE A 110 14.90 -1.08 -6.88
CA PHE A 110 13.68 -0.64 -7.55
C PHE A 110 12.41 -1.43 -7.16
N PHE A 111 12.46 -2.31 -6.18
CA PHE A 111 11.26 -2.99 -5.69
C PHE A 111 10.16 -2.00 -5.34
N GLY A 112 9.00 -2.16 -5.99
CA GLY A 112 7.80 -1.36 -5.79
C GLY A 112 7.91 0.13 -6.10
N ALA A 113 9.08 0.64 -6.52
CA ALA A 113 9.36 2.06 -6.64
C ALA A 113 8.64 2.73 -7.82
N LEU A 114 8.24 3.99 -7.65
CA LEU A 114 7.86 4.84 -8.77
C LEU A 114 9.10 5.25 -9.56
N LEU A 115 9.13 4.89 -10.85
CA LEU A 115 10.26 5.16 -11.72
C LEU A 115 10.07 6.45 -12.51
N GLY A 116 11.09 7.33 -12.47
CA GLY A 116 11.03 8.61 -13.19
C GLY A 116 12.27 9.49 -12.90
N ARG A 117 12.38 10.64 -13.67
CA ARG A 117 11.39 11.07 -14.68
C ARG A 117 11.29 10.16 -15.89
N TYR A 118 12.40 9.62 -16.38
CA TYR A 118 12.43 8.70 -17.51
C TYR A 118 12.62 7.27 -16.98
N ALA A 119 11.67 6.39 -17.28
CA ALA A 119 11.75 4.98 -16.92
C ALA A 119 12.63 4.22 -17.92
N ASN A 120 13.31 3.17 -17.43
CA ASN A 120 14.27 2.39 -18.19
C ASN A 120 15.50 3.23 -18.62
N ARG A 121 16.12 2.99 -19.77
CA ARG A 121 17.48 3.41 -20.08
C ARG A 121 17.57 4.48 -21.15
N ILE A 122 18.49 5.43 -20.92
CA ILE A 122 19.00 6.34 -21.96
C ILE A 122 20.47 5.99 -22.15
N ALA A 123 20.80 5.43 -23.33
CA ALA A 123 22.16 5.01 -23.67
C ALA A 123 23.12 6.20 -23.67
N GLY A 124 24.29 6.06 -23.02
CA GLY A 124 25.25 7.14 -22.87
C GLY A 124 24.77 8.31 -22.03
N GLY A 125 23.56 8.23 -21.45
CA GLY A 125 22.96 9.30 -20.66
C GLY A 125 22.75 10.60 -21.43
N ASN A 126 22.56 10.55 -22.75
CA ASN A 126 22.34 11.78 -23.52
C ASN A 126 21.23 11.61 -24.57
N PHE A 127 20.54 12.71 -24.87
CA PHE A 127 19.51 12.80 -25.88
C PHE A 127 19.41 14.24 -26.44
N MET A 128 18.63 14.40 -27.49
CA MET A 128 18.40 15.69 -28.15
C MET A 128 16.91 16.05 -28.06
N ILE A 129 16.61 17.32 -27.79
CA ILE A 129 15.29 17.92 -27.99
C ILE A 129 15.51 19.22 -28.77
N ASP A 130 14.85 19.37 -29.90
CA ASP A 130 14.91 20.55 -30.77
C ASP A 130 16.36 21.06 -31.00
N SER A 131 17.26 20.17 -31.37
CA SER A 131 18.68 20.44 -31.60
C SER A 131 19.51 20.80 -30.35
N VAL A 132 18.91 20.81 -29.16
CA VAL A 132 19.62 20.98 -27.88
C VAL A 132 20.00 19.63 -27.31
N ARG A 133 21.30 19.43 -27.02
CA ARG A 133 21.80 18.22 -26.39
C ARG A 133 21.67 18.32 -24.86
N TYR A 134 21.09 17.28 -24.29
CA TYR A 134 21.00 17.10 -22.83
C TYR A 134 21.93 15.97 -22.39
N GLN A 135 22.79 16.22 -21.42
CA GLN A 135 23.65 15.24 -20.81
C GLN A 135 23.15 14.93 -19.40
N LEU A 136 22.90 13.67 -19.12
CA LEU A 136 22.44 13.15 -17.84
C LEU A 136 23.55 12.39 -17.13
N SER A 137 23.42 12.25 -15.81
CA SER A 137 24.27 11.35 -15.03
C SER A 137 24.04 9.91 -15.44
N CYS A 138 25.10 9.13 -15.63
CA CYS A 138 25.03 7.68 -15.81
C CYS A 138 25.14 7.02 -14.44
N ASN A 139 24.19 6.15 -14.11
CA ASN A 139 24.12 5.44 -12.83
C ASN A 139 24.21 3.91 -12.99
N GLU A 140 24.42 3.44 -14.21
CA GLU A 140 24.73 2.05 -14.53
C GLU A 140 25.74 1.95 -15.69
N SER A 141 26.34 0.76 -15.83
CA SER A 141 27.24 0.48 -16.95
C SER A 141 27.16 -1.00 -17.33
N PRO A 142 26.02 -1.48 -17.85
CA PRO A 142 25.90 -2.86 -18.26
C PRO A 142 26.84 -3.16 -19.41
N ASN A 143 27.67 -4.21 -19.27
CA ASN A 143 28.68 -4.62 -20.25
C ASN A 143 29.64 -3.48 -20.64
N GLY A 144 30.01 -2.61 -19.70
CA GLY A 144 30.91 -1.47 -19.93
C GLY A 144 30.29 -0.29 -20.69
N ARG A 145 28.98 -0.29 -20.95
CA ARG A 145 28.29 0.77 -21.66
C ARG A 145 27.53 1.68 -20.65
N PRO A 146 27.97 2.93 -20.47
CA PRO A 146 27.31 3.82 -19.52
C PRO A 146 25.86 4.12 -19.93
N GLY A 147 24.98 4.19 -18.96
CA GLY A 147 23.57 4.47 -19.14
C GLY A 147 22.94 5.25 -17.99
N HIS A 148 21.93 6.04 -18.32
CA HIS A 148 21.06 6.66 -17.34
C HIS A 148 19.85 5.75 -17.15
N LEU A 149 19.69 5.17 -15.96
CA LEU A 149 18.66 4.21 -15.63
C LEU A 149 17.66 4.81 -14.63
N HIS A 150 16.36 4.71 -14.94
CA HIS A 150 15.24 4.98 -14.02
C HIS A 150 15.29 6.36 -13.32
N GLY A 151 15.73 7.41 -14.01
CA GLY A 151 15.84 8.76 -13.45
C GLY A 151 17.20 9.09 -12.84
N GLY A 152 18.21 8.19 -12.99
CA GLY A 152 19.58 8.45 -12.63
C GLY A 152 19.93 8.19 -11.17
N VAL A 153 20.91 8.92 -10.65
CA VAL A 153 21.43 8.72 -9.28
C VAL A 153 20.37 9.01 -8.24
N LYS A 154 19.59 10.09 -8.40
CA LYS A 154 18.47 10.46 -7.55
C LYS A 154 17.20 10.56 -8.39
N GLY A 155 16.59 9.42 -8.70
CA GLY A 155 15.31 9.32 -9.39
C GLY A 155 14.12 9.48 -8.43
N PHE A 156 12.92 9.26 -8.94
CA PHE A 156 11.67 9.31 -8.16
C PHE A 156 11.61 8.26 -7.05
N ASP A 157 12.38 7.20 -7.18
CA ASP A 157 12.56 6.13 -6.19
C ASP A 157 13.26 6.58 -4.89
N ARG A 158 13.92 7.75 -4.89
CA ARG A 158 14.71 8.28 -3.76
C ARG A 158 14.27 9.67 -3.32
N VAL A 159 13.03 10.03 -3.52
CA VAL A 159 12.47 11.31 -3.06
C VAL A 159 11.26 11.06 -2.17
N MET A 160 11.04 11.99 -1.24
CA MET A 160 9.83 12.00 -0.44
C MET A 160 8.65 12.52 -1.28
N TRP A 161 7.55 11.80 -1.26
CA TRP A 161 6.29 12.15 -1.93
C TRP A 161 5.27 12.64 -0.90
N LYS A 162 4.42 13.56 -1.32
CA LYS A 162 3.32 14.01 -0.49
C LYS A 162 2.03 13.36 -0.95
N ALA A 163 1.44 12.53 -0.09
CA ALA A 163 0.12 11.98 -0.32
C ALA A 163 -0.96 12.99 0.07
N MET A 164 -1.98 13.14 -0.77
CA MET A 164 -3.16 13.96 -0.50
C MET A 164 -4.40 13.16 -0.87
N PRO A 165 -5.41 13.07 0.04
CA PRO A 165 -6.70 12.49 -0.33
C PRO A 165 -7.39 13.37 -1.36
N VAL A 166 -8.11 12.76 -2.28
CA VAL A 166 -8.94 13.41 -3.32
C VAL A 166 -10.40 13.18 -3.03
#